data_d418547fe1e717790c1681ed749538d6
#
_entry.id   d418547fe1e717790c1681ed749538d6
#
_cell.length_a   1.000
_cell.length_b   1.000
_cell.length_c   1.000
_cell.angle_alpha   90.00
_cell.angle_beta   90.00
_cell.angle_gamma   90.00
#
_symmetry.space_group_name_H-M   'P 1'
#
loop_
_entity.id
_entity.type
_entity.pdbx_description
1 polymer ?
#
loop_
_entity_poly.entity_id
_entity_poly.type
_entity_poly.pdbx_seq_one_letter_code
_entity_poly.pdbx_strand_id
1 'polypeptide(L)'
;FGLPSHVKKILDRSIPLVKGAMYIDRDGHTRHYHRHPKAQKAILISTCGFPEPDNFNALKNHFEMICKNSDWTIAGILCIPGAGAATTPPFAKKLELMKLAGKKILEQGTVPAELEAEISKEVINRDLYRAIATANFEGQPFEIVKGLWAMAMAKFKKP
;
A
#
# COMPACT_ATOMS: atom_id res chain seq x y z
N PHE A 1 6.78 -8.08 -5.20
CA PHE A 1 6.52 -6.67 -5.50
C PHE A 1 7.26 -5.78 -4.52
N GLY A 2 8.07 -4.84 -5.01
CA GLY A 2 8.89 -3.95 -4.20
C GLY A 2 8.81 -2.52 -4.74
N LEU A 3 9.73 -1.66 -4.32
CA LEU A 3 9.82 -0.30 -4.84
C LEU A 3 10.14 -0.30 -6.34
N PRO A 4 9.45 0.53 -7.14
CA PRO A 4 9.81 0.74 -8.54
C PRO A 4 11.24 1.26 -8.69
N SER A 5 11.91 0.93 -9.80
CA SER A 5 13.31 1.30 -10.04
C SER A 5 13.57 2.81 -9.96
N HIS A 6 12.61 3.62 -10.40
CA HIS A 6 12.71 5.08 -10.34
C HIS A 6 12.72 5.60 -8.89
N VAL A 7 11.87 5.05 -8.02
CA VAL A 7 11.86 5.40 -6.58
C VAL A 7 13.17 4.98 -5.94
N LYS A 8 13.66 3.76 -6.24
CA LYS A 8 14.94 3.29 -5.75
C LYS A 8 16.10 4.21 -6.16
N LYS A 9 16.15 4.64 -7.43
CA LYS A 9 17.17 5.60 -7.90
C LYS A 9 17.13 6.93 -7.13
N ILE A 10 15.94 7.42 -6.74
CA ILE A 10 15.81 8.63 -5.93
C ILE A 10 16.39 8.40 -4.54
N LEU A 11 16.07 7.27 -3.92
CA LEU A 11 16.59 6.89 -2.61
C LEU A 11 18.11 6.72 -2.63
N ASP A 12 18.67 6.04 -3.65
CA ASP A 12 20.12 5.89 -3.80
C ASP A 12 20.82 7.26 -3.94
N ARG A 13 20.19 8.22 -4.61
CA ARG A 13 20.69 9.60 -4.74
C ARG A 13 20.54 10.44 -3.46
N SER A 14 19.78 9.97 -2.47
CA SER A 14 19.66 10.63 -1.17
C SER A 14 20.83 10.32 -0.22
N ILE A 15 21.66 9.31 -0.52
CA ILE A 15 22.83 8.94 0.30
C ILE A 15 23.73 10.14 0.65
N PRO A 16 24.02 11.10 -0.24
CA PRO A 16 24.83 12.26 0.11
C PRO A 16 24.21 13.18 1.19
N LEU A 17 22.91 12.99 1.52
CA LEU A 17 22.25 13.77 2.58
C LEU A 17 22.64 13.31 4.00
N VAL A 18 23.30 12.16 4.12
CA VAL A 18 23.84 11.66 5.39
C VAL A 18 25.34 11.98 5.52
N LYS A 19 25.84 12.00 6.74
CA LYS A 19 27.27 12.12 7.05
C LYS A 19 27.92 10.74 7.07
N GLY A 20 29.21 10.65 6.83
CA GLY A 20 29.95 9.41 7.00
C GLY A 20 30.04 8.94 8.46
N ALA A 21 29.93 9.87 9.42
CA ALA A 21 29.93 9.55 10.85
C ALA A 21 28.66 8.78 11.24
N MET A 22 28.82 7.81 12.14
CA MET A 22 27.77 6.94 12.60
C MET A 22 27.55 7.06 14.12
N TYR A 23 26.38 6.65 14.58
CA TYR A 23 26.03 6.52 15.99
C TYR A 23 25.17 5.27 16.21
N ILE A 24 25.00 4.87 17.46
CA ILE A 24 24.09 3.80 17.85
C ILE A 24 22.82 4.47 18.37
N ASP A 25 21.67 4.12 17.76
CA ASP A 25 20.37 4.63 18.19
C ASP A 25 19.88 3.96 19.50
N ARG A 26 18.72 4.38 20.02
CA ARG A 26 18.16 3.87 21.27
C ARG A 26 17.82 2.38 21.22
N ASP A 27 17.60 1.83 20.04
CA ASP A 27 17.28 0.43 19.80
C ASP A 27 18.53 -0.43 19.56
N GLY A 28 19.75 0.15 19.68
CA GLY A 28 21.01 -0.53 19.47
C GLY A 28 21.41 -0.68 18.00
N HIS A 29 20.79 0.06 17.10
CA HIS A 29 21.12 0.00 15.67
C HIS A 29 22.07 1.11 15.24
N THR A 30 23.00 0.77 14.32
CA THR A 30 23.91 1.75 13.71
C THR A 30 23.15 2.65 12.73
N ARG A 31 23.35 3.98 12.86
CA ARG A 31 22.76 5.01 12.03
C ARG A 31 23.78 6.05 11.60
N HIS A 32 23.54 6.70 10.48
CA HIS A 32 24.28 7.87 10.04
C HIS A 32 23.65 9.16 10.55
N TYR A 33 24.47 10.14 10.91
CA TYR A 33 23.98 11.50 11.16
C TYR A 33 23.48 12.14 9.87
N HIS A 34 22.37 12.86 9.93
CA HIS A 34 21.89 13.67 8.81
C HIS A 34 22.68 14.97 8.68
N ARG A 35 22.94 15.40 7.44
CA ARG A 35 23.56 16.72 7.18
C ARG A 35 22.64 17.86 7.52
N HIS A 36 21.36 17.67 7.29
CA HIS A 36 20.29 18.64 7.53
C HIS A 36 19.21 17.98 8.39
N PRO A 37 19.40 17.91 9.72
CA PRO A 37 18.45 17.25 10.60
C PRO A 37 17.14 18.06 10.62
N LYS A 38 16.12 17.55 9.97
CA LYS A 38 14.75 18.03 10.03
C LYS A 38 13.84 16.84 10.29
N ALA A 39 12.89 17.00 11.19
CA ALA A 39 11.84 16.01 11.36
C ALA A 39 11.09 15.85 10.03
N GLN A 40 11.21 14.68 9.41
CA GLN A 40 10.55 14.35 8.16
C GLN A 40 9.48 13.31 8.39
N LYS A 41 8.38 13.45 7.69
CA LYS A 41 7.31 12.45 7.65
C LYS A 41 7.24 11.83 6.27
N ALA A 42 7.07 10.51 6.23
CA ALA A 42 6.95 9.75 5.01
C ALA A 42 5.60 9.05 4.95
N ILE A 43 5.04 8.95 3.75
CA ILE A 43 3.80 8.26 3.47
C ILE A 43 4.07 7.29 2.33
N LEU A 44 3.65 6.04 2.50
CA LEU A 44 3.59 5.07 1.41
C LEU A 44 2.19 5.10 0.78
N ILE A 45 2.11 5.39 -0.51
CA ILE A 45 0.90 5.23 -1.30
C ILE A 45 1.22 4.27 -2.44
N SER A 46 0.50 3.15 -2.51
CA SER A 46 0.73 2.14 -3.53
C SER A 46 -0.55 1.43 -3.92
N THR A 47 -0.57 0.91 -5.14
CA THR A 47 -1.62 0.04 -5.65
C THR A 47 -1.00 -1.21 -6.26
N CYS A 48 -1.72 -2.32 -6.27
CA CYS A 48 -1.33 -3.52 -7.01
C CYS A 48 -2.53 -4.09 -7.78
N GLY A 49 -2.23 -4.84 -8.84
CA GLY A 49 -3.26 -5.50 -9.67
C GLY A 49 -3.99 -6.62 -8.94
N PHE A 50 -3.33 -7.34 -8.06
CA PHE A 50 -3.94 -8.46 -7.33
C PHE A 50 -4.83 -7.98 -6.18
N PRO A 51 -5.90 -8.74 -5.85
CA PRO A 51 -6.86 -8.35 -4.82
C PRO A 51 -6.38 -8.61 -3.39
N GLU A 52 -5.36 -9.44 -3.19
CA GLU A 52 -4.86 -9.81 -1.87
C GLU A 52 -3.97 -8.72 -1.25
N PRO A 53 -4.28 -8.22 -0.03
CA PRO A 53 -3.50 -7.19 0.63
C PRO A 53 -2.07 -7.58 1.00
N ASP A 54 -1.80 -8.89 1.18
CA ASP A 54 -0.50 -9.43 1.55
C ASP A 54 0.57 -9.27 0.45
N ASN A 55 0.14 -9.01 -0.80
CA ASN A 55 1.05 -8.63 -1.89
C ASN A 55 1.88 -7.37 -1.59
N PHE A 56 1.47 -6.56 -0.63
CA PHE A 56 2.21 -5.37 -0.21
C PHE A 56 3.24 -5.63 0.89
N ASN A 57 3.30 -6.82 1.49
CA ASN A 57 4.15 -7.07 2.67
C ASN A 57 5.62 -6.75 2.41
N ALA A 58 6.18 -7.20 1.27
CA ALA A 58 7.57 -6.90 0.91
C ALA A 58 7.80 -5.40 0.74
N LEU A 59 6.87 -4.68 0.12
CA LEU A 59 6.94 -3.23 -0.07
C LEU A 59 6.85 -2.47 1.25
N LYS A 60 5.93 -2.86 2.13
CA LYS A 60 5.75 -2.27 3.47
C LYS A 60 7.02 -2.43 4.30
N ASN A 61 7.54 -3.66 4.41
CA ASN A 61 8.77 -3.94 5.15
C ASN A 61 9.95 -3.12 4.61
N HIS A 62 10.09 -3.02 3.28
CA HIS A 62 11.14 -2.23 2.66
C HIS A 62 10.98 -0.73 3.01
N PHE A 63 9.78 -0.18 2.91
CA PHE A 63 9.48 1.21 3.25
C PHE A 63 9.75 1.51 4.73
N GLU A 64 9.31 0.64 5.64
CA GLU A 64 9.55 0.75 7.08
C GLU A 64 11.05 0.78 7.39
N MET A 65 11.84 -0.08 6.75
CA MET A 65 13.30 -0.10 6.93
C MET A 65 13.97 1.15 6.38
N ILE A 66 13.49 1.70 5.26
CA ILE A 66 13.98 2.98 4.72
C ILE A 66 13.68 4.10 5.72
N CYS A 67 12.45 4.20 6.21
CA CYS A 67 12.07 5.22 7.18
C CYS A 67 12.89 5.09 8.47
N LYS A 68 13.05 3.89 8.98
CA LYS A 68 13.86 3.63 10.18
C LYS A 68 15.33 4.04 9.97
N ASN A 69 15.92 3.70 8.83
CA ASN A 69 17.32 4.03 8.54
C ASN A 69 17.54 5.52 8.24
N SER A 70 16.49 6.22 7.80
CA SER A 70 16.52 7.64 7.46
C SER A 70 16.00 8.54 8.58
N ASP A 71 15.63 7.97 9.74
CA ASP A 71 15.01 8.70 10.86
C ASP A 71 13.76 9.49 10.43
N TRP A 72 12.95 8.87 9.56
CA TRP A 72 11.69 9.43 9.10
C TRP A 72 10.52 8.84 9.88
N THR A 73 9.61 9.69 10.32
CA THR A 73 8.35 9.26 10.93
C THR A 73 7.37 8.81 9.86
N ILE A 74 6.84 7.60 9.99
CA ILE A 74 5.78 7.11 9.09
C ILE A 74 4.48 7.83 9.45
N ALA A 75 3.93 8.58 8.51
CA ALA A 75 2.66 9.27 8.66
C ALA A 75 1.48 8.45 8.13
N GLY A 76 1.72 7.43 7.32
CA GLY A 76 0.70 6.52 6.83
C GLY A 76 1.23 5.51 5.81
N ILE A 77 0.56 4.35 5.74
CA ILE A 77 0.79 3.28 4.76
C ILE A 77 -0.52 2.96 4.05
N LEU A 78 -0.71 3.55 2.88
CA LEU A 78 -1.96 3.52 2.12
C LEU A 78 -1.80 2.63 0.88
N CYS A 79 -2.13 1.35 1.04
CA CYS A 79 -1.99 0.34 0.00
C CYS A 79 -3.35 -0.15 -0.45
N ILE A 80 -3.70 0.07 -1.73
CA ILE A 80 -4.99 -0.32 -2.31
C ILE A 80 -4.79 -1.55 -3.20
N PRO A 81 -5.26 -2.75 -2.79
CA PRO A 81 -5.23 -3.94 -3.63
C PRO A 81 -6.30 -3.88 -4.72
N GLY A 82 -6.13 -4.69 -5.76
CA GLY A 82 -7.14 -4.85 -6.81
C GLY A 82 -7.31 -3.63 -7.72
N ALA A 83 -6.23 -2.93 -8.07
CA ALA A 83 -6.29 -1.75 -8.95
C ALA A 83 -6.91 -2.03 -10.33
N GLY A 84 -6.98 -3.29 -10.79
CA GLY A 84 -7.75 -3.67 -11.98
C GLY A 84 -9.24 -3.36 -11.87
N ALA A 85 -9.77 -3.15 -10.67
CA ALA A 85 -11.15 -2.73 -10.42
C ALA A 85 -11.32 -1.20 -10.32
N ALA A 86 -10.34 -0.41 -10.78
CA ALA A 86 -10.31 1.06 -10.60
C ALA A 86 -11.54 1.81 -11.15
N THR A 87 -12.19 1.26 -12.17
CA THR A 87 -13.41 1.85 -12.77
C THR A 87 -14.70 1.46 -12.06
N THR A 88 -14.63 0.65 -10.99
CA THR A 88 -15.81 0.16 -10.28
C THR A 88 -16.23 1.09 -9.13
N PRO A 89 -17.54 1.14 -8.78
CA PRO A 89 -18.01 1.90 -7.63
C PRO A 89 -17.33 1.55 -6.29
N PRO A 90 -17.03 0.27 -5.98
CA PRO A 90 -16.26 -0.06 -4.77
C PRO A 90 -14.88 0.60 -4.71
N PHE A 91 -14.20 0.76 -5.85
CA PHE A 91 -12.92 1.45 -5.91
C PHE A 91 -13.06 2.96 -5.66
N ALA A 92 -14.15 3.57 -6.14
CA ALA A 92 -14.43 4.97 -5.89
C ALA A 92 -14.52 5.29 -4.38
N LYS A 93 -15.07 4.36 -3.56
CA LYS A 93 -15.06 4.50 -2.10
C LYS A 93 -13.64 4.55 -1.53
N LYS A 94 -12.69 3.79 -2.09
CA LYS A 94 -11.28 3.85 -1.68
C LYS A 94 -10.69 5.24 -1.92
N LEU A 95 -11.03 5.89 -3.03
CA LEU A 95 -10.58 7.25 -3.32
C LEU A 95 -11.12 8.26 -2.32
N GLU A 96 -12.36 8.11 -1.86
CA GLU A 96 -12.91 8.97 -0.79
C GLU A 96 -12.18 8.73 0.55
N LEU A 97 -11.87 7.48 0.89
CA LEU A 97 -11.05 7.18 2.07
C LEU A 97 -9.64 7.76 1.96
N MET A 98 -9.04 7.76 0.75
CA MET A 98 -7.75 8.41 0.49
C MET A 98 -7.80 9.92 0.69
N LYS A 99 -8.87 10.58 0.26
CA LYS A 99 -9.10 12.02 0.53
C LYS A 99 -9.18 12.28 2.03
N LEU A 100 -9.93 11.44 2.76
CA LEU A 100 -10.03 11.53 4.21
C LEU A 100 -8.66 11.32 4.88
N ALA A 101 -7.86 10.35 4.43
CA ALA A 101 -6.51 10.13 4.92
C ALA A 101 -5.63 11.37 4.72
N GLY A 102 -5.68 12.01 3.54
CA GLY A 102 -4.99 13.28 3.29
C GLY A 102 -5.40 14.38 4.27
N LYS A 103 -6.70 14.52 4.54
CA LYS A 103 -7.21 15.47 5.55
C LYS A 103 -6.66 15.17 6.94
N LYS A 104 -6.66 13.89 7.36
CA LYS A 104 -6.12 13.47 8.67
C LYS A 104 -4.63 13.76 8.81
N ILE A 105 -3.85 13.57 7.76
CA ILE A 105 -2.42 13.93 7.76
C ILE A 105 -2.24 15.43 8.01
N LEU A 106 -3.04 16.28 7.38
CA LEU A 106 -2.97 17.73 7.59
C LEU A 106 -3.39 18.15 9.00
N GLU A 107 -4.42 17.51 9.56
CA GLU A 107 -4.96 17.83 10.88
C GLU A 107 -4.13 17.27 12.04
N GLN A 108 -3.65 16.02 11.91
CA GLN A 108 -3.08 15.24 13.00
C GLN A 108 -1.63 14.82 12.74
N GLY A 109 -1.17 15.00 11.51
CA GLY A 109 0.17 14.61 11.09
C GLY A 109 0.37 13.12 10.80
N THR A 110 -0.68 12.28 10.97
CA THR A 110 -0.68 10.84 10.71
C THR A 110 -2.06 10.37 10.25
N VAL A 111 -2.10 9.22 9.59
CA VAL A 111 -3.36 8.53 9.27
C VAL A 111 -3.73 7.60 10.43
N PRO A 112 -4.98 7.60 10.92
CA PRO A 112 -5.45 6.63 11.89
C PRO A 112 -5.35 5.19 11.37
N ALA A 113 -4.94 4.26 12.24
CA ALA A 113 -4.73 2.85 11.86
C ALA A 113 -6.01 2.20 11.30
N GLU A 114 -7.18 2.56 11.82
CA GLU A 114 -8.47 2.05 11.35
C GLU A 114 -8.75 2.49 9.92
N LEU A 115 -8.34 3.72 9.56
CA LEU A 115 -8.50 4.25 8.21
C LEU A 115 -7.53 3.58 7.23
N GLU A 116 -6.28 3.35 7.64
CA GLU A 116 -5.31 2.56 6.86
C GLU A 116 -5.82 1.13 6.61
N ALA A 117 -6.33 0.47 7.64
CA ALA A 117 -6.91 -0.86 7.54
C ALA A 117 -8.09 -0.88 6.56
N GLU A 118 -8.99 0.12 6.62
CA GLU A 118 -10.13 0.20 5.71
C GLU A 118 -9.71 0.45 4.26
N ILE A 119 -8.70 1.29 4.03
CA ILE A 119 -8.11 1.52 2.70
C ILE A 119 -7.50 0.23 2.15
N SER A 120 -6.83 -0.56 2.98
CA SER A 120 -6.13 -1.78 2.59
C SER A 120 -7.02 -3.01 2.41
N LYS A 121 -8.31 -2.94 2.76
CA LYS A 121 -9.24 -4.05 2.50
C LYS A 121 -9.41 -4.30 1.00
N GLU A 122 -9.73 -5.53 0.65
CA GLU A 122 -10.07 -5.92 -0.72
C GLU A 122 -11.19 -5.03 -1.30
N VAL A 123 -11.05 -4.66 -2.57
CA VAL A 123 -12.02 -3.80 -3.26
C VAL A 123 -13.27 -4.58 -3.63
N ILE A 124 -13.08 -5.79 -4.15
CA ILE A 124 -14.14 -6.72 -4.54
C ILE A 124 -13.76 -8.14 -4.12
N ASN A 125 -14.76 -9.04 -4.10
CA ASN A 125 -14.52 -10.44 -3.82
C ASN A 125 -13.49 -11.04 -4.79
N ARG A 126 -12.57 -11.88 -4.27
CA ARG A 126 -11.45 -12.48 -5.03
C ARG A 126 -11.91 -13.34 -6.20
N ASP A 127 -12.97 -14.14 -6.01
CA ASP A 127 -13.47 -15.01 -7.07
C ASP A 127 -14.04 -14.21 -8.23
N LEU A 128 -14.79 -13.15 -7.92
CA LEU A 128 -15.28 -12.22 -8.93
C LEU A 128 -14.13 -11.49 -9.62
N TYR A 129 -13.12 -11.05 -8.87
CA TYR A 129 -11.95 -10.38 -9.45
C TYR A 129 -11.24 -11.28 -10.45
N ARG A 130 -10.96 -12.54 -10.07
CA ARG A 130 -10.32 -13.53 -10.96
C ARG A 130 -11.16 -13.81 -12.20
N ALA A 131 -12.46 -14.00 -12.03
CA ALA A 131 -13.35 -14.26 -13.14
C ALA A 131 -13.37 -13.11 -14.15
N ILE A 132 -13.45 -11.86 -13.69
CA ILE A 132 -13.39 -10.66 -14.55
C ILE A 132 -12.02 -10.57 -15.24
N ALA A 133 -10.93 -10.76 -14.49
CA ALA A 133 -9.59 -10.72 -15.04
C ALA A 133 -9.37 -11.78 -16.12
N THR A 134 -9.74 -13.02 -15.86
CA THR A 134 -9.65 -14.12 -16.84
C THR A 134 -10.49 -13.84 -18.07
N ALA A 135 -11.74 -13.38 -17.91
CA ALA A 135 -12.59 -13.02 -19.04
C ALA A 135 -11.99 -11.94 -19.92
N ASN A 136 -11.36 -10.92 -19.31
CA ASN A 136 -10.73 -9.82 -20.04
C ASN A 136 -9.44 -10.25 -20.76
N PHE A 137 -8.61 -11.10 -20.12
CA PHE A 137 -7.32 -11.50 -20.69
C PHE A 137 -7.43 -12.65 -21.69
N GLU A 138 -8.36 -13.57 -21.49
CA GLU A 138 -8.51 -14.76 -22.32
C GLU A 138 -9.71 -14.70 -23.29
N GLY A 139 -10.48 -13.62 -23.24
CA GLY A 139 -11.68 -13.44 -24.07
C GLY A 139 -12.80 -14.45 -23.76
N GLN A 140 -12.87 -14.93 -22.51
CA GLN A 140 -13.82 -15.95 -22.07
C GLN A 140 -14.92 -15.35 -21.18
N PRO A 141 -15.98 -14.77 -21.73
CA PRO A 141 -17.02 -14.08 -20.95
C PRO A 141 -17.78 -14.99 -19.97
N PHE A 142 -17.81 -16.30 -20.22
CA PHE A 142 -18.41 -17.27 -19.31
C PHE A 142 -17.74 -17.34 -17.92
N GLU A 143 -16.48 -16.93 -17.79
CA GLU A 143 -15.79 -16.88 -16.50
C GLU A 143 -16.41 -15.85 -15.56
N ILE A 144 -16.97 -14.76 -16.07
CA ILE A 144 -17.72 -13.78 -15.28
C ILE A 144 -18.95 -14.43 -14.63
N VAL A 145 -19.70 -15.25 -15.40
CA VAL A 145 -20.88 -15.96 -14.90
C VAL A 145 -20.49 -16.96 -13.81
N LYS A 146 -19.40 -17.72 -14.00
CA LYS A 146 -18.86 -18.62 -12.98
C LYS A 146 -18.48 -17.89 -11.70
N GLY A 147 -17.80 -16.73 -11.81
CA GLY A 147 -17.43 -15.90 -10.67
C GLY A 147 -18.65 -15.36 -9.90
N LEU A 148 -19.68 -14.90 -10.60
CA LEU A 148 -20.93 -14.45 -9.99
C LEU A 148 -21.66 -15.62 -9.29
N TRP A 149 -21.68 -16.78 -9.92
CA TRP A 149 -22.27 -17.99 -9.33
C TRP A 149 -21.52 -18.44 -8.08
N ALA A 150 -20.18 -18.45 -8.10
CA ALA A 150 -19.35 -18.79 -6.94
C ALA A 150 -19.61 -17.82 -5.76
N MET A 151 -19.77 -16.52 -6.03
CA MET A 151 -20.16 -15.54 -5.01
C MET A 151 -21.55 -15.82 -4.41
N ALA A 152 -22.52 -16.17 -5.25
CA ALA A 152 -23.86 -16.51 -4.78
C ALA A 152 -23.80 -17.73 -3.86
N MET A 153 -23.11 -18.79 -4.29
CA MET A 153 -22.97 -20.02 -3.51
C MET A 153 -22.20 -19.84 -2.20
N ALA A 154 -21.22 -18.94 -2.16
CA ALA A 154 -20.47 -18.63 -0.93
C ALA A 154 -21.35 -17.98 0.16
N LYS A 155 -22.40 -17.22 -0.24
CA LYS A 155 -23.38 -16.65 0.69
C LYS A 155 -24.27 -17.72 1.35
N PHE A 156 -24.51 -18.83 0.68
CA PHE A 156 -25.32 -19.95 1.20
C PHE A 156 -24.52 -20.94 2.06
N LYS A 157 -23.17 -20.85 2.05
CA LYS A 157 -22.29 -21.73 2.83
C LYS A 157 -21.84 -21.13 4.16
N LYS A 158 -22.27 -19.92 4.53
CA LYS A 158 -22.04 -19.42 5.91
C LYS A 158 -23.05 -20.07 6.83
N PRO A 159 -22.57 -20.80 7.88
CA PRO A 159 -23.41 -21.35 8.92
C PRO A 159 -24.11 -20.23 9.71
#